data_113a5ab87adaf27b5309c261d0e56426
#
_entry.id   113a5ab87adaf27b5309c261d0e56426
#
_cell.length_a   1.000
_cell.length_b   1.000
_cell.length_c   1.000
_cell.angle_alpha   90.00
_cell.angle_beta   90.00
_cell.angle_gamma   90.00
#
_symmetry.space_group_name_H-M   'P 1'
#
loop_
_entity.id
_entity.type
_entity.pdbx_description
1 polymer ?
#
loop_
_entity_poly.entity_id
_entity_poly.type
_entity_poly.pdbx_seq_one_letter_code
_entity_poly.pdbx_strand_id
1 'polypeptide(L)'
;MSSITKKYSVIIPHKNTPELLQRCLASIPKRVDIQVIVVDDNSDLDKVDFYHFPGMDDECVEVYLTKDGKGAGYARNVGLKHAKGKWLLFADADDYYVDGTFDVLDKELNEDLDVLYFNVTSNSTRKEARASCIAGKYEDYFKTKDDTLVKFGIWSPWNKCIFSKLVFDYGLVFDEVPVGNDAMFNLKMSGYARKYKIISERLYCLTDTEGSITFRQQTYDRMFNYMKVGISTVSYTHLRA
;
A
#
# COMPACT_ATOMS: atom_id res chain seq x y z
N MET A 1 -15.76 -23.47 -17.87
CA MET A 1 -15.94 -22.55 -16.74
C MET A 1 -15.16 -21.30 -17.10
N SER A 2 -15.81 -20.15 -17.30
CA SER A 2 -15.11 -18.87 -17.53
C SER A 2 -14.32 -18.57 -16.25
N SER A 3 -13.00 -18.40 -16.34
CA SER A 3 -12.19 -17.95 -15.23
C SER A 3 -12.73 -16.58 -14.77
N ILE A 4 -13.18 -16.48 -13.54
CA ILE A 4 -13.61 -15.20 -12.96
C ILE A 4 -12.38 -14.30 -12.97
N THR A 5 -12.42 -13.24 -13.76
CA THR A 5 -11.34 -12.28 -13.84
C THR A 5 -11.32 -11.47 -12.54
N LYS A 6 -10.23 -11.51 -11.80
CA LYS A 6 -10.09 -10.71 -10.57
C LYS A 6 -10.06 -9.21 -10.90
N LYS A 7 -10.98 -8.46 -10.31
CA LYS A 7 -11.01 -6.99 -10.44
C LYS A 7 -9.93 -6.34 -9.60
N TYR A 8 -9.77 -6.82 -8.35
CA TYR A 8 -8.80 -6.29 -7.41
C TYR A 8 -7.81 -7.35 -6.94
N SER A 9 -6.55 -6.95 -6.74
CA SER A 9 -5.59 -7.64 -5.87
C SER A 9 -5.17 -6.69 -4.75
N VAL A 10 -5.44 -7.08 -3.51
CA VAL A 10 -5.02 -6.36 -2.30
C VAL A 10 -3.80 -7.06 -1.74
N ILE A 11 -2.65 -6.37 -1.68
CA ILE A 11 -1.38 -6.92 -1.24
C ILE A 11 -1.05 -6.38 0.16
N ILE A 12 -0.84 -7.29 1.12
CA ILE A 12 -0.65 -7.00 2.54
C ILE A 12 0.65 -7.65 3.03
N PRO A 13 1.74 -6.88 3.23
CA PRO A 13 2.90 -7.38 3.94
C PRO A 13 2.57 -7.55 5.43
N HIS A 14 2.95 -8.69 6.00
CA HIS A 14 2.71 -8.99 7.40
C HIS A 14 4.01 -9.37 8.12
N LYS A 15 4.12 -9.00 9.40
CA LYS A 15 5.13 -9.51 10.32
C LYS A 15 4.70 -9.33 11.78
N ASN A 16 4.58 -10.43 12.52
CA ASN A 16 4.41 -10.46 13.98
C ASN A 16 3.16 -9.74 14.54
N THR A 17 2.11 -9.53 13.74
CA THR A 17 0.92 -8.77 14.15
C THR A 17 -0.39 -9.45 13.68
N PRO A 18 -0.64 -10.71 14.07
CA PRO A 18 -1.76 -11.49 13.53
C PRO A 18 -3.14 -10.88 13.86
N GLU A 19 -3.34 -10.30 15.04
CA GLU A 19 -4.61 -9.66 15.43
C GLU A 19 -4.91 -8.42 14.58
N LEU A 20 -3.87 -7.65 14.26
CA LEU A 20 -4.02 -6.47 13.39
C LEU A 20 -4.29 -6.88 11.94
N LEU A 21 -3.60 -7.93 11.47
CA LEU A 21 -3.88 -8.51 10.16
C LEU A 21 -5.34 -9.00 10.09
N GLN A 22 -5.86 -9.65 11.13
CA GLN A 22 -7.25 -10.08 11.17
C GLN A 22 -8.21 -8.90 11.01
N ARG A 23 -7.93 -7.77 11.67
CA ARG A 23 -8.71 -6.53 11.51
C ARG A 23 -8.61 -5.97 10.10
N CYS A 24 -7.41 -5.92 9.52
CA CYS A 24 -7.19 -5.48 8.16
C CYS A 24 -8.00 -6.33 7.17
N LEU A 25 -7.94 -7.65 7.30
CA LEU A 25 -8.69 -8.59 6.46
C LEU A 25 -10.22 -8.40 6.60
N ALA A 26 -10.71 -8.17 7.82
CA ALA A 26 -12.13 -7.93 8.07
C ALA A 26 -12.67 -6.65 7.40
N SER A 27 -11.81 -5.71 7.04
CA SER A 27 -12.17 -4.47 6.33
C SER A 27 -12.31 -4.66 4.80
N ILE A 28 -11.92 -5.81 4.28
CA ILE A 28 -11.99 -6.13 2.86
C ILE A 28 -13.19 -7.03 2.60
N PRO A 29 -14.13 -6.65 1.73
CA PRO A 29 -15.31 -7.45 1.50
C PRO A 29 -14.98 -8.79 0.84
N LYS A 30 -15.64 -9.87 1.28
CA LYS A 30 -15.51 -11.20 0.70
C LYS A 30 -16.26 -11.27 -0.62
N ARG A 31 -15.56 -10.93 -1.69
CA ARG A 31 -16.09 -10.90 -3.06
C ARG A 31 -15.24 -11.78 -3.97
N VAL A 32 -15.87 -12.52 -4.85
CA VAL A 32 -15.21 -13.44 -5.79
C VAL A 32 -14.24 -12.73 -6.77
N ASP A 33 -14.46 -11.45 -7.02
CA ASP A 33 -13.62 -10.60 -7.89
C ASP A 33 -12.49 -9.90 -7.13
N ILE A 34 -12.37 -10.08 -5.81
CA ILE A 34 -11.26 -9.60 -4.98
C ILE A 34 -10.32 -10.77 -4.68
N GLN A 35 -9.05 -10.57 -4.90
CA GLN A 35 -7.97 -11.42 -4.44
C GLN A 35 -7.24 -10.68 -3.32
N VAL A 36 -7.10 -11.28 -2.15
CA VAL A 36 -6.28 -10.77 -1.06
C VAL A 36 -5.01 -11.60 -0.99
N ILE A 37 -3.86 -10.96 -1.00
CA ILE A 37 -2.54 -11.61 -0.96
C ILE A 37 -1.82 -11.14 0.29
N VAL A 38 -1.74 -12.02 1.29
CA VAL A 38 -0.97 -11.78 2.50
C VAL A 38 0.42 -12.41 2.32
N VAL A 39 1.45 -11.62 2.57
CA VAL A 39 2.84 -12.12 2.53
C VAL A 39 3.47 -11.93 3.90
N ASP A 40 3.67 -13.04 4.61
CA ASP A 40 4.37 -13.06 5.89
C ASP A 40 5.88 -12.99 5.67
N ASP A 41 6.51 -11.97 6.25
CA ASP A 41 7.95 -11.71 6.12
C ASP A 41 8.75 -12.39 7.23
N ASN A 42 8.60 -13.72 7.36
CA ASN A 42 9.28 -14.52 8.36
C ASN A 42 8.98 -14.06 9.79
N SER A 43 7.72 -14.16 10.18
CA SER A 43 7.28 -13.89 11.56
C SER A 43 7.86 -14.90 12.56
N ASP A 44 8.04 -14.46 13.79
CA ASP A 44 8.55 -15.27 14.89
C ASP A 44 7.48 -16.27 15.34
N LEU A 45 7.88 -17.52 15.60
CA LEU A 45 6.96 -18.61 16.01
C LEU A 45 6.28 -18.36 17.37
N ASP A 46 6.87 -17.51 18.22
CA ASP A 46 6.30 -17.10 19.51
C ASP A 46 5.30 -15.95 19.37
N LYS A 47 5.21 -15.32 18.20
CA LYS A 47 4.31 -14.20 17.88
C LYS A 47 3.13 -14.62 17.01
N VAL A 48 3.28 -15.68 16.24
CA VAL A 48 2.30 -16.07 15.23
C VAL A 48 2.03 -17.56 15.32
N ASP A 49 0.76 -17.91 15.51
CA ASP A 49 0.28 -19.29 15.33
C ASP A 49 0.04 -19.54 13.83
N PHE A 50 0.96 -20.28 13.22
CA PHE A 50 0.87 -20.61 11.80
C PHE A 50 -0.15 -21.72 11.48
N TYR A 51 -0.71 -22.40 12.50
CA TYR A 51 -1.81 -23.34 12.30
C TYR A 51 -3.15 -22.63 12.16
N HIS A 52 -3.28 -21.44 12.78
CA HIS A 52 -4.47 -20.60 12.74
C HIS A 52 -4.14 -19.20 12.20
N PHE A 53 -3.29 -19.15 11.18
CA PHE A 53 -2.85 -17.88 10.60
C PHE A 53 -4.04 -17.15 9.96
N PRO A 54 -4.21 -15.83 10.20
CA PRO A 54 -5.33 -15.08 9.66
C PRO A 54 -5.43 -15.17 8.13
N GLY A 55 -6.63 -15.55 7.66
CA GLY A 55 -6.93 -15.68 6.24
C GLY A 55 -6.68 -17.05 5.62
N MET A 56 -6.09 -18.02 6.33
CA MET A 56 -5.85 -19.37 5.76
C MET A 56 -7.12 -20.11 5.38
N ASP A 57 -8.21 -19.88 6.12
CA ASP A 57 -9.50 -20.52 5.87
C ASP A 57 -10.43 -19.71 4.96
N ASP A 58 -9.93 -18.61 4.36
CA ASP A 58 -10.71 -17.71 3.50
C ASP A 58 -10.34 -17.94 2.03
N GLU A 59 -11.30 -18.39 1.22
CA GLU A 59 -11.11 -18.67 -0.22
C GLU A 59 -10.67 -17.45 -1.04
N CYS A 60 -10.88 -16.24 -0.54
CA CYS A 60 -10.46 -14.99 -1.18
C CYS A 60 -9.03 -14.58 -0.80
N VAL A 61 -8.42 -15.25 0.20
CA VAL A 61 -7.09 -14.93 0.74
C VAL A 61 -6.07 -15.96 0.33
N GLU A 62 -4.99 -15.52 -0.28
CA GLU A 62 -3.81 -16.32 -0.58
C GLU A 62 -2.69 -15.91 0.41
N VAL A 63 -2.18 -16.86 1.20
CA VAL A 63 -1.12 -16.62 2.19
C VAL A 63 0.20 -17.17 1.67
N TYR A 64 1.23 -16.33 1.64
CA TYR A 64 2.59 -16.70 1.25
C TYR A 64 3.54 -16.47 2.43
N LEU A 65 4.22 -17.53 2.85
CA LEU A 65 5.19 -17.48 3.94
C LEU A 65 6.60 -17.38 3.36
N THR A 66 7.32 -16.31 3.66
CA THR A 66 8.73 -16.18 3.27
C THR A 66 9.65 -16.64 4.39
N LYS A 67 10.88 -17.01 4.05
CA LYS A 67 11.89 -17.44 5.04
C LYS A 67 13.01 -16.43 5.25
N ASP A 68 12.99 -15.35 4.47
CA ASP A 68 14.15 -14.45 4.37
C ASP A 68 14.09 -13.26 5.32
N GLY A 69 12.89 -12.78 5.70
CA GLY A 69 12.72 -11.63 6.60
C GLY A 69 13.33 -10.34 6.04
N LYS A 70 13.14 -10.06 4.74
CA LYS A 70 13.76 -8.93 4.04
C LYS A 70 12.98 -7.61 4.11
N GLY A 71 11.87 -7.59 4.85
CA GLY A 71 11.06 -6.39 5.07
C GLY A 71 9.90 -6.20 4.10
N ALA A 72 9.10 -5.16 4.37
CA ALA A 72 7.83 -4.92 3.68
C ALA A 72 7.96 -4.71 2.16
N GLY A 73 9.07 -4.14 1.69
CA GLY A 73 9.32 -3.98 0.25
C GLY A 73 9.42 -5.33 -0.47
N TYR A 74 10.21 -6.24 0.09
CA TYR A 74 10.32 -7.61 -0.42
C TYR A 74 8.97 -8.34 -0.37
N ALA A 75 8.26 -8.28 0.75
CA ALA A 75 6.95 -8.91 0.89
C ALA A 75 5.94 -8.38 -0.15
N ARG A 76 5.91 -7.06 -0.41
CA ARG A 76 5.09 -6.49 -1.48
C ARG A 76 5.50 -6.97 -2.87
N ASN A 77 6.81 -7.12 -3.13
CA ASN A 77 7.31 -7.68 -4.40
C ASN A 77 6.91 -9.14 -4.60
N VAL A 78 6.91 -9.96 -3.53
CA VAL A 78 6.36 -11.32 -3.57
C VAL A 78 4.86 -11.26 -3.91
N GLY A 79 4.09 -10.41 -3.23
CA GLY A 79 2.66 -10.23 -3.51
C GLY A 79 2.38 -9.80 -4.96
N LEU A 80 3.17 -8.88 -5.51
CA LEU A 80 3.05 -8.45 -6.92
C LEU A 80 3.19 -9.60 -7.91
N LYS A 81 4.06 -10.58 -7.65
CA LYS A 81 4.25 -11.75 -8.53
C LYS A 81 3.02 -12.67 -8.59
N HIS A 82 2.16 -12.61 -7.57
CA HIS A 82 0.95 -13.44 -7.47
C HIS A 82 -0.34 -12.66 -7.80
N ALA A 83 -0.25 -11.35 -8.01
CA ALA A 83 -1.39 -10.51 -8.30
C ALA A 83 -2.01 -10.82 -9.66
N LYS A 84 -3.34 -11.06 -9.66
CA LYS A 84 -4.16 -11.39 -10.84
C LYS A 84 -5.21 -10.31 -11.14
N GLY A 85 -5.34 -9.34 -10.22
CA GLY A 85 -6.33 -8.27 -10.30
C GLY A 85 -6.00 -7.25 -11.37
N LYS A 86 -7.05 -6.75 -12.03
CA LYS A 86 -6.94 -5.61 -12.94
C LYS A 86 -6.41 -4.37 -12.21
N TRP A 87 -6.78 -4.23 -10.94
CA TRP A 87 -6.40 -3.13 -10.06
C TRP A 87 -5.62 -3.65 -8.86
N LEU A 88 -4.53 -2.95 -8.54
CA LEU A 88 -3.69 -3.23 -7.38
C LEU A 88 -4.00 -2.24 -6.26
N LEU A 89 -4.18 -2.77 -5.07
CA LEU A 89 -4.28 -2.06 -3.81
C LEU A 89 -3.23 -2.59 -2.85
N PHE A 90 -2.75 -1.74 -1.98
CA PHE A 90 -1.82 -2.11 -0.92
C PHE A 90 -2.41 -1.71 0.43
N ALA A 91 -2.22 -2.53 1.44
CA ALA A 91 -2.53 -2.17 2.82
C ALA A 91 -1.37 -2.61 3.72
N ASP A 92 -1.09 -1.85 4.77
CA ASP A 92 -0.23 -2.32 5.85
C ASP A 92 -1.08 -3.17 6.81
N ALA A 93 -0.54 -4.24 7.36
CA ALA A 93 -1.29 -5.19 8.19
C ALA A 93 -1.87 -4.56 9.47
N ASP A 94 -1.30 -3.43 9.89
CA ASP A 94 -1.74 -2.67 11.06
C ASP A 94 -2.80 -1.59 10.77
N ASP A 95 -3.18 -1.39 9.51
CA ASP A 95 -4.18 -0.42 9.06
C ASP A 95 -5.45 -1.13 8.52
N TYR A 96 -6.42 -0.38 8.00
CA TYR A 96 -7.63 -0.96 7.40
C TYR A 96 -8.31 -0.03 6.39
N TYR A 97 -9.12 -0.59 5.49
CA TYR A 97 -10.01 0.18 4.60
C TYR A 97 -11.26 0.64 5.34
N VAL A 98 -11.70 1.85 5.06
CA VAL A 98 -12.97 2.40 5.61
C VAL A 98 -14.15 1.67 4.97
N ASP A 99 -15.24 1.50 5.73
CA ASP A 99 -16.45 0.89 5.21
C ASP A 99 -16.96 1.58 3.94
N GLY A 100 -17.40 0.78 2.96
CA GLY A 100 -17.84 1.29 1.65
C GLY A 100 -16.72 1.66 0.69
N THR A 101 -15.44 1.47 1.05
CA THR A 101 -14.30 1.78 0.17
C THR A 101 -14.44 1.11 -1.19
N PHE A 102 -14.78 -0.16 -1.25
CA PHE A 102 -14.86 -0.89 -2.52
C PHE A 102 -16.05 -0.46 -3.39
N ASP A 103 -17.13 0.05 -2.79
CA ASP A 103 -18.25 0.64 -3.53
C ASP A 103 -17.85 1.95 -4.18
N VAL A 104 -17.07 2.77 -3.48
CA VAL A 104 -16.49 4.00 -4.03
C VAL A 104 -15.53 3.66 -5.16
N LEU A 105 -14.62 2.69 -4.97
CA LEU A 105 -13.69 2.25 -6.00
C LEU A 105 -14.44 1.71 -7.23
N ASP A 106 -15.50 0.93 -7.03
CA ASP A 106 -16.31 0.39 -8.12
C ASP A 106 -16.97 1.47 -8.98
N LYS A 107 -17.36 2.58 -8.36
CA LYS A 107 -17.97 3.74 -9.01
C LYS A 107 -16.93 4.63 -9.72
N GLU A 108 -15.77 4.81 -9.12
CA GLU A 108 -14.78 5.79 -9.57
C GLU A 108 -13.80 5.25 -10.61
N LEU A 109 -13.54 3.93 -10.60
CA LEU A 109 -12.63 3.29 -11.53
C LEU A 109 -13.28 3.04 -12.88
N ASN A 110 -12.57 3.39 -13.94
CA ASN A 110 -12.91 3.06 -15.31
C ASN A 110 -11.66 2.58 -16.07
N GLU A 111 -11.84 2.04 -17.25
CA GLU A 111 -10.76 1.42 -18.05
C GLU A 111 -9.70 2.40 -18.56
N ASP A 112 -10.01 3.69 -18.51
CA ASP A 112 -9.11 4.73 -18.99
C ASP A 112 -8.12 5.23 -17.93
N LEU A 113 -8.28 4.83 -16.66
CA LEU A 113 -7.41 5.28 -15.58
C LEU A 113 -6.19 4.38 -15.41
N ASP A 114 -5.05 5.01 -15.16
CA ASP A 114 -3.83 4.34 -14.68
C ASP A 114 -3.81 4.29 -13.15
N VAL A 115 -4.27 5.36 -12.49
CA VAL A 115 -4.25 5.49 -11.02
C VAL A 115 -5.45 6.30 -10.52
N LEU A 116 -6.06 5.81 -9.46
CA LEU A 116 -6.98 6.57 -8.61
C LEU A 116 -6.30 6.88 -7.28
N TYR A 117 -6.14 8.16 -6.96
CA TYR A 117 -5.64 8.63 -5.65
C TYR A 117 -6.81 8.99 -4.74
N PHE A 118 -6.79 8.52 -3.50
CA PHE A 118 -7.83 8.79 -2.51
C PHE A 118 -7.22 9.22 -1.17
N ASN A 119 -8.01 9.93 -0.38
CA ASN A 119 -7.59 10.50 0.89
C ASN A 119 -7.62 9.45 2.01
N VAL A 120 -7.09 9.83 3.18
CA VAL A 120 -6.96 8.94 4.34
C VAL A 120 -7.55 9.59 5.59
N THR A 121 -7.83 8.76 6.58
CA THR A 121 -8.19 9.16 7.94
C THR A 121 -7.27 8.47 8.95
N SER A 122 -7.46 8.78 10.22
CA SER A 122 -6.84 8.06 11.34
C SER A 122 -7.83 7.89 12.47
N ASN A 123 -7.70 6.80 13.22
CA ASN A 123 -8.40 6.59 14.49
C ASN A 123 -7.47 6.75 15.70
N SER A 124 -6.29 7.27 15.52
CA SER A 124 -5.23 7.36 16.51
C SER A 124 -4.68 8.78 16.59
N THR A 125 -4.49 9.28 17.82
CA THR A 125 -3.90 10.62 18.05
C THR A 125 -2.46 10.74 17.55
N ARG A 126 -1.69 9.65 17.53
CA ARG A 126 -0.31 9.65 17.03
C ARG A 126 -0.24 9.66 15.50
N LYS A 127 -1.18 9.01 14.82
CA LYS A 127 -1.26 8.99 13.36
C LYS A 127 -2.05 10.16 12.79
N GLU A 128 -2.80 10.89 13.64
CA GLU A 128 -3.61 12.04 13.23
C GLU A 128 -2.78 13.11 12.53
N ALA A 129 -1.60 13.44 13.04
CA ALA A 129 -0.72 14.43 12.41
C ALA A 129 -0.31 14.01 10.98
N ARG A 130 -0.07 12.70 10.76
CA ARG A 130 0.25 12.17 9.43
C ARG A 130 -0.97 12.20 8.51
N ALA A 131 -2.12 11.76 9.02
CA ALA A 131 -3.37 11.78 8.25
C ALA A 131 -3.76 13.22 7.87
N SER A 132 -3.67 14.16 8.79
CA SER A 132 -3.94 15.58 8.55
C SER A 132 -2.96 16.21 7.55
N CYS A 133 -1.67 15.87 7.63
CA CYS A 133 -0.67 16.32 6.65
C CYS A 133 -1.01 15.81 5.24
N ILE A 134 -1.45 14.57 5.11
CA ILE A 134 -1.89 14.00 3.83
C ILE A 134 -3.18 14.68 3.36
N ALA A 135 -4.18 14.81 4.24
CA ALA A 135 -5.44 15.46 3.93
C ALA A 135 -5.25 16.89 3.43
N GLY A 136 -4.33 17.65 4.04
CA GLY A 136 -3.97 19.00 3.61
C GLY A 136 -3.50 19.06 2.15
N LYS A 137 -2.73 18.06 1.67
CA LYS A 137 -2.30 18.00 0.27
C LYS A 137 -3.47 17.79 -0.70
N TYR A 138 -4.48 17.02 -0.30
CA TYR A 138 -5.71 16.89 -1.07
C TYR A 138 -6.52 18.18 -1.07
N GLU A 139 -6.65 18.84 0.08
CA GLU A 139 -7.34 20.14 0.18
C GLU A 139 -6.68 21.19 -0.69
N ASP A 140 -5.35 21.26 -0.70
CA ASP A 140 -4.59 22.18 -1.55
C ASP A 140 -4.81 21.86 -3.04
N TYR A 141 -4.78 20.58 -3.42
CA TYR A 141 -5.12 20.17 -4.79
C TYR A 141 -6.52 20.62 -5.21
N PHE A 142 -7.53 20.44 -4.38
CA PHE A 142 -8.90 20.84 -4.74
C PHE A 142 -9.06 22.36 -4.86
N LYS A 143 -8.25 23.16 -4.13
CA LYS A 143 -8.20 24.63 -4.23
C LYS A 143 -7.40 25.11 -5.43
N THR A 144 -6.21 24.56 -5.66
CA THR A 144 -5.22 25.08 -6.62
C THR A 144 -5.19 24.34 -7.95
N LYS A 145 -5.66 23.11 -7.97
CA LYS A 145 -5.50 22.13 -9.06
C LYS A 145 -4.04 21.69 -9.30
N ASP A 146 -3.12 22.04 -8.42
CA ASP A 146 -1.76 21.54 -8.43
C ASP A 146 -1.73 20.12 -7.79
N ASP A 147 -1.49 19.10 -8.59
CA ASP A 147 -1.48 17.70 -8.17
C ASP A 147 -0.12 17.21 -7.66
N THR A 148 0.90 18.04 -7.72
CA THR A 148 2.30 17.70 -7.45
C THR A 148 2.46 17.03 -6.08
N LEU A 149 1.88 17.61 -5.04
CA LEU A 149 2.01 17.07 -3.68
C LEU A 149 1.23 15.77 -3.47
N VAL A 150 0.10 15.57 -4.14
CA VAL A 150 -0.65 14.31 -4.05
C VAL A 150 0.09 13.20 -4.79
N LYS A 151 0.59 13.46 -5.98
CA LYS A 151 1.28 12.46 -6.83
C LYS A 151 2.68 12.13 -6.33
N PHE A 152 3.46 13.13 -5.99
CA PHE A 152 4.89 12.96 -5.71
C PHE A 152 5.28 13.20 -4.24
N GLY A 153 4.42 13.86 -3.47
CA GLY A 153 4.65 14.14 -2.06
C GLY A 153 4.05 13.11 -1.08
N ILE A 154 3.34 12.09 -1.58
CA ILE A 154 2.82 10.97 -0.79
C ILE A 154 3.40 9.67 -1.32
N TRP A 155 4.45 9.16 -0.66
CA TRP A 155 5.18 7.98 -1.13
C TRP A 155 4.52 6.64 -0.74
N SER A 156 3.60 6.67 0.20
CA SER A 156 2.91 5.46 0.67
C SER A 156 2.04 4.84 -0.44
N PRO A 157 1.99 3.51 -0.58
CA PRO A 157 1.24 2.86 -1.65
C PRO A 157 -0.26 2.67 -1.33
N TRP A 158 -0.67 2.76 -0.05
CA TRP A 158 -1.99 2.37 0.44
C TRP A 158 -3.11 3.40 0.16
N ASN A 159 -2.81 4.61 -0.29
CA ASN A 159 -3.80 5.62 -0.68
C ASN A 159 -4.00 5.71 -2.20
N LYS A 160 -3.81 4.60 -2.89
CA LYS A 160 -3.87 4.52 -4.36
C LYS A 160 -4.50 3.21 -4.80
N CYS A 161 -5.28 3.26 -5.86
CA CYS A 161 -5.69 2.10 -6.63
C CYS A 161 -5.02 2.19 -8.01
N ILE A 162 -4.17 1.22 -8.34
CA ILE A 162 -3.23 1.30 -9.47
C ILE A 162 -3.62 0.26 -10.51
N PHE A 163 -3.73 0.67 -11.77
CA PHE A 163 -3.95 -0.26 -12.87
C PHE A 163 -2.73 -1.20 -12.98
N SER A 164 -2.96 -2.51 -12.86
CA SER A 164 -1.89 -3.50 -12.77
C SER A 164 -0.94 -3.48 -13.97
N LYS A 165 -1.51 -3.21 -15.16
CA LYS A 165 -0.73 -3.09 -16.40
C LYS A 165 0.34 -2.00 -16.32
N LEU A 166 0.07 -0.87 -15.65
CA LEU A 166 1.08 0.17 -15.43
C LEU A 166 2.29 -0.38 -14.66
N VAL A 167 2.05 -1.17 -13.61
CA VAL A 167 3.12 -1.73 -12.78
C VAL A 167 3.93 -2.77 -13.54
N PHE A 168 3.25 -3.66 -14.27
CA PHE A 168 3.91 -4.77 -14.97
C PHE A 168 4.61 -4.33 -16.25
N ASP A 169 4.03 -3.44 -17.05
CA ASP A 169 4.64 -2.95 -18.30
C ASP A 169 5.93 -2.17 -18.04
N TYR A 170 5.98 -1.42 -16.93
CA TYR A 170 7.18 -0.65 -16.55
C TYR A 170 8.10 -1.39 -15.57
N GLY A 171 7.79 -2.63 -15.20
CA GLY A 171 8.60 -3.44 -14.28
C GLY A 171 8.79 -2.78 -12.92
N LEU A 172 7.75 -2.13 -12.37
CA LEU A 172 7.85 -1.39 -11.11
C LEU A 172 7.92 -2.37 -9.94
N VAL A 173 8.93 -2.19 -9.10
CA VAL A 173 9.16 -2.98 -7.88
C VAL A 173 9.44 -2.06 -6.71
N PHE A 174 9.15 -2.53 -5.51
CA PHE A 174 9.55 -1.86 -4.26
C PHE A 174 11.03 -2.08 -3.99
N ASP A 175 11.68 -1.10 -3.39
CA ASP A 175 13.05 -1.28 -2.92
C ASP A 175 13.09 -2.23 -1.71
N GLU A 176 14.03 -3.16 -1.68
CA GLU A 176 14.18 -4.12 -0.58
C GLU A 176 15.12 -3.55 0.49
N VAL A 177 14.71 -2.41 1.06
CA VAL A 177 15.45 -1.66 2.09
C VAL A 177 14.61 -1.52 3.37
N PRO A 178 15.24 -1.36 4.54
CA PRO A 178 14.53 -1.31 5.82
C PRO A 178 13.55 -0.15 5.99
N VAL A 179 13.81 0.99 5.34
CA VAL A 179 12.98 2.21 5.42
C VAL A 179 12.89 2.89 4.07
N GLY A 180 11.73 3.50 3.76
CA GLY A 180 11.51 4.20 2.49
C GLY A 180 11.43 3.26 1.27
N ASN A 181 11.15 1.99 1.49
CA ASN A 181 11.05 0.98 0.44
C ASN A 181 9.97 1.26 -0.61
N ASP A 182 9.03 2.14 -0.29
CA ASP A 182 7.90 2.55 -1.11
C ASP A 182 8.16 3.81 -1.96
N ALA A 183 9.18 4.60 -1.62
CA ALA A 183 9.41 5.90 -2.23
C ALA A 183 9.62 5.82 -3.75
N MET A 184 10.60 5.04 -4.21
CA MET A 184 10.92 4.94 -5.64
C MET A 184 9.82 4.25 -6.45
N PHE A 185 9.14 3.25 -5.87
CA PHE A 185 7.97 2.65 -6.49
C PHE A 185 6.89 3.71 -6.79
N ASN A 186 6.51 4.49 -5.78
CA ASN A 186 5.45 5.50 -5.92
C ASN A 186 5.84 6.66 -6.82
N LEU A 187 7.10 7.11 -6.78
CA LEU A 187 7.59 8.16 -7.67
C LEU A 187 7.57 7.74 -9.13
N LYS A 188 8.09 6.54 -9.44
CA LYS A 188 8.07 5.99 -10.79
C LYS A 188 6.64 5.77 -11.28
N MET A 189 5.81 5.14 -10.46
CA MET A 189 4.40 4.88 -10.73
C MET A 189 3.68 6.19 -11.06
N SER A 190 3.79 7.23 -10.22
CA SER A 190 3.18 8.54 -10.46
C SER A 190 3.75 9.25 -11.69
N GLY A 191 5.04 9.05 -12.00
CA GLY A 191 5.69 9.62 -13.18
C GLY A 191 5.27 8.95 -14.50
N TYR A 192 4.92 7.65 -14.47
CA TYR A 192 4.44 6.93 -15.64
C TYR A 192 2.92 7.06 -15.84
N ALA A 193 2.15 7.30 -14.78
CA ALA A 193 0.71 7.47 -14.86
C ALA A 193 0.34 8.69 -15.72
N ARG A 194 -0.41 8.45 -16.78
CA ARG A 194 -0.87 9.49 -17.74
C ARG A 194 -2.30 9.88 -17.48
N LYS A 195 -3.14 8.91 -17.12
CA LYS A 195 -4.56 9.09 -16.87
C LYS A 195 -4.84 8.76 -15.40
N TYR A 196 -5.15 9.74 -14.60
CA TYR A 196 -5.38 9.58 -13.17
C TYR A 196 -6.56 10.42 -12.70
N LYS A 197 -7.11 10.02 -11.57
CA LYS A 197 -8.15 10.75 -10.85
C LYS A 197 -7.73 10.93 -9.39
N ILE A 198 -8.03 12.08 -8.83
CA ILE A 198 -7.82 12.39 -7.40
C ILE A 198 -9.20 12.66 -6.81
N ILE A 199 -9.54 11.91 -5.77
CA ILE A 199 -10.81 12.04 -5.06
C ILE A 199 -10.58 12.46 -3.61
N SER A 200 -11.59 13.09 -3.00
CA SER A 200 -11.52 13.59 -1.62
C SER A 200 -11.87 12.55 -0.58
N GLU A 201 -12.51 11.47 -0.99
CA GLU A 201 -13.00 10.39 -0.15
C GLU A 201 -11.87 9.76 0.65
N ARG A 202 -12.10 9.60 1.95
CA ARG A 202 -11.16 8.99 2.89
C ARG A 202 -11.44 7.49 2.94
N LEU A 203 -10.67 6.73 2.16
CA LEU A 203 -10.91 5.30 1.96
C LEU A 203 -10.00 4.38 2.79
N TYR A 204 -8.99 4.94 3.44
CA TYR A 204 -8.01 4.17 4.22
C TYR A 204 -7.77 4.83 5.59
N CYS A 205 -7.72 4.01 6.64
CA CYS A 205 -7.54 4.45 8.02
C CYS A 205 -6.18 4.02 8.56
N LEU A 206 -5.36 5.01 8.92
CA LEU A 206 -4.09 4.82 9.60
C LEU A 206 -4.35 4.54 11.07
N THR A 207 -3.75 3.47 11.60
CA THR A 207 -3.89 3.10 13.00
C THR A 207 -2.55 3.11 13.75
N ASP A 208 -2.64 3.17 15.06
CA ASP A 208 -1.45 3.15 15.93
C ASP A 208 -1.15 1.73 16.37
N THR A 209 0.13 1.36 16.29
CA THR A 209 0.60 0.05 16.72
C THR A 209 1.83 0.23 17.58
N GLU A 210 1.83 -0.39 18.75
CA GLU A 210 3.04 -0.48 19.58
C GLU A 210 4.15 -1.17 18.80
N GLY A 211 5.34 -0.54 18.75
CA GLY A 211 6.46 -1.08 17.97
C GLY A 211 6.46 -0.76 16.48
N SER A 212 5.52 0.08 16.00
CA SER A 212 5.52 0.57 14.61
C SER A 212 6.91 1.08 14.20
N ILE A 213 7.35 0.70 13.00
CA ILE A 213 8.63 1.13 12.43
C ILE A 213 8.75 2.66 12.40
N THR A 214 7.64 3.36 12.21
CA THR A 214 7.59 4.83 12.16
C THR A 214 8.05 5.49 13.47
N PHE A 215 7.84 4.85 14.61
CA PHE A 215 8.15 5.39 15.95
C PHE A 215 9.39 4.76 16.61
N ARG A 216 10.08 3.84 15.92
CA ARG A 216 11.33 3.30 16.45
C ARG A 216 12.39 4.39 16.52
N GLN A 217 13.24 4.31 17.57
CA GLN A 217 14.36 5.23 17.76
C GLN A 217 15.19 5.35 16.47
N GLN A 218 15.55 6.58 16.11
CA GLN A 218 16.42 6.85 14.97
C GLN A 218 17.83 6.29 15.28
N THR A 219 18.27 5.35 14.46
CA THR A 219 19.64 4.85 14.47
C THR A 219 20.42 5.44 13.30
N TYR A 220 21.75 5.45 13.37
CA TYR A 220 22.59 5.90 12.24
C TYR A 220 22.26 5.17 10.95
N ASP A 221 22.04 3.85 11.00
CA ASP A 221 21.68 3.05 9.83
C ASP A 221 20.34 3.48 9.22
N ARG A 222 19.35 3.78 10.06
CA ARG A 222 18.06 4.30 9.57
C ARG A 222 18.20 5.66 8.93
N MET A 223 18.93 6.57 9.57
CA MET A 223 19.21 7.91 9.01
C MET A 223 19.93 7.78 7.68
N PHE A 224 20.94 6.92 7.59
CA PHE A 224 21.70 6.68 6.36
C PHE A 224 20.83 6.09 5.24
N ASN A 225 19.92 5.16 5.56
CA ASN A 225 18.98 4.63 4.57
C ASN A 225 17.98 5.70 4.11
N TYR A 226 17.45 6.54 4.99
CA TYR A 226 16.63 7.68 4.60
C TYR A 226 17.38 8.66 3.69
N MET A 227 18.64 8.95 4.00
CA MET A 227 19.48 9.80 3.15
C MET A 227 19.69 9.18 1.75
N LYS A 228 19.98 7.87 1.66
CA LYS A 228 20.11 7.16 0.37
C LYS A 228 18.82 7.25 -0.44
N VAL A 229 17.68 6.99 0.17
CA VAL A 229 16.37 7.11 -0.49
C VAL A 229 16.14 8.55 -0.95
N GLY A 230 16.43 9.55 -0.11
CA GLY A 230 16.33 10.97 -0.47
C GLY A 230 17.20 11.34 -1.66
N ILE A 231 18.47 10.92 -1.69
CA ILE A 231 19.39 11.16 -2.81
C ILE A 231 18.88 10.51 -4.09
N SER A 232 18.46 9.24 -4.03
CA SER A 232 17.91 8.52 -5.18
C SER A 232 16.66 9.21 -5.73
N THR A 233 15.81 9.71 -4.85
CA THR A 233 14.59 10.43 -5.18
C THR A 233 14.88 11.75 -5.89
N VAL A 234 15.80 12.54 -5.35
CA VAL A 234 16.24 13.83 -5.96
C VAL A 234 16.88 13.59 -7.32
N SER A 235 17.77 12.61 -7.42
CA SER A 235 18.43 12.24 -8.68
C SER A 235 17.41 11.83 -9.74
N TYR A 236 16.40 11.02 -9.37
CA TYR A 236 15.37 10.59 -10.30
C TYR A 236 14.51 11.75 -10.80
N THR A 237 14.13 12.69 -9.93
CA THR A 237 13.31 13.85 -10.31
C THR A 237 14.08 14.84 -11.18
N HIS A 238 15.39 15.06 -10.93
CA HIS A 238 16.22 15.95 -11.74
C HIS A 238 16.59 15.39 -13.12
N LEU A 239 16.68 14.07 -13.27
CA LEU A 239 16.97 13.46 -14.58
C LEU A 239 15.76 13.43 -15.52
N ARG A 240 14.56 13.78 -15.05
CA ARG A 240 13.31 13.81 -15.84
C ARG A 240 12.70 15.21 -16.02
N ALA A 241 13.26 16.24 -15.40
CA ALA A 241 12.95 17.64 -15.62
C ALA A 241 13.71 18.19 -16.83
#